data_1d892a3cdb8585fa252027f73b56f4d7
#
_entry.id   1d892a3cdb8585fa252027f73b56f4d7
#
_cell.length_a   1.000
_cell.length_b   1.000
_cell.length_c   1.000
_cell.angle_alpha   90.00
_cell.angle_beta   90.00
_cell.angle_gamma   90.00
#
_symmetry.space_group_name_H-M   'P 1'
#
loop_
_entity.id
_entity.type
_entity.pdbx_description
1 polymer ?
#
loop_
_entity_poly.entity_id
_entity_poly.type
_entity_poly.pdbx_seq_one_letter_code
_entity_poly.pdbx_strand_id
1 'polypeptide(L)'
;MSPDEWHLALSSLWPITSGALRGTVPLALLSFAGGMPIAIAVALMRLSRRAVLSRLGGGFVSVVRGTPLLVQLFVVFYGLPSLGIVIDPWPSAIIAFSLNVGGYGAEVVRAAILSVPRGQWEAAYVIGMSHGRTLTRIILPQAAKVAVPPLSNTFISLVKDTSLASLILVSELFRQAQQIAAFSQQFMLLYVESALVYWLICLTLSAGQGSLEKRLDRHATH
;
A
#
# COMPACT_ATOMS: atom_id res chain seq x y z
N MET A 1 21.50 -27.54 -12.10
CA MET A 1 20.25 -27.49 -12.88
C MET A 1 20.40 -28.41 -14.09
N SER A 2 19.41 -29.25 -14.31
CA SER A 2 19.32 -30.07 -15.53
C SER A 2 18.98 -29.20 -16.75
N PRO A 3 19.20 -29.66 -18.00
CA PRO A 3 18.78 -28.94 -19.20
C PRO A 3 17.27 -28.60 -19.19
N ASP A 4 16.44 -29.49 -18.66
CA ASP A 4 14.99 -29.30 -18.55
C ASP A 4 14.62 -28.20 -17.56
N GLU A 5 15.34 -28.09 -16.43
CA GLU A 5 15.16 -27.01 -15.45
C GLU A 5 15.53 -25.65 -16.05
N TRP A 6 16.58 -25.58 -16.89
CA TRP A 6 16.94 -24.37 -17.61
C TRP A 6 15.87 -23.95 -18.62
N HIS A 7 15.33 -24.89 -19.37
CA HIS A 7 14.23 -24.61 -20.31
C HIS A 7 12.97 -24.13 -19.55
N LEU A 8 12.65 -24.75 -18.41
CA LEU A 8 11.54 -24.34 -17.58
C LEU A 8 11.74 -22.91 -17.05
N ALA A 9 12.91 -22.60 -16.47
CA ALA A 9 13.20 -21.27 -15.93
C ALA A 9 13.07 -20.17 -17.00
N LEU A 10 13.59 -20.41 -18.21
CA LEU A 10 13.47 -19.42 -19.29
C LEU A 10 12.03 -19.28 -19.80
N SER A 11 11.26 -20.36 -19.87
CA SER A 11 9.87 -20.32 -20.36
C SER A 11 8.89 -19.74 -19.33
N SER A 12 9.18 -19.87 -18.02
CA SER A 12 8.36 -19.32 -16.92
C SER A 12 8.56 -17.82 -16.70
N LEU A 13 9.71 -17.25 -17.10
CA LEU A 13 10.00 -15.81 -16.93
C LEU A 13 8.90 -14.92 -17.51
N TRP A 14 8.44 -15.20 -18.74
CA TRP A 14 7.43 -14.37 -19.36
C TRP A 14 6.06 -14.46 -18.70
N PRO A 15 5.48 -15.64 -18.40
CA PRO A 15 4.26 -15.75 -17.61
C PRO A 15 4.34 -15.03 -16.27
N ILE A 16 5.42 -15.22 -15.51
CA ILE A 16 5.62 -14.59 -14.19
C ILE A 16 5.72 -13.07 -14.31
N THR A 17 6.54 -12.55 -15.23
CA THR A 17 6.67 -11.10 -15.46
C THR A 17 5.39 -10.48 -16.02
N SER A 18 4.68 -11.18 -16.91
CA SER A 18 3.37 -10.73 -17.39
C SER A 18 2.31 -10.68 -16.27
N GLY A 19 2.36 -11.64 -15.33
CA GLY A 19 1.57 -11.63 -14.10
C GLY A 19 1.88 -10.43 -13.23
N ALA A 20 3.15 -10.03 -13.14
CA ALA A 20 3.54 -8.80 -12.46
C ALA A 20 2.93 -7.55 -13.11
N LEU A 21 3.07 -7.41 -14.42
CA LEU A 21 2.62 -6.23 -15.16
C LEU A 21 1.09 -6.10 -15.23
N ARG A 22 0.37 -7.22 -15.37
CA ARG A 22 -1.09 -7.23 -15.56
C ARG A 22 -1.86 -7.50 -14.26
N GLY A 23 -1.20 -8.04 -13.26
CA GLY A 23 -1.78 -8.40 -11.95
C GLY A 23 -1.22 -7.54 -10.82
N THR A 24 0.02 -7.82 -10.39
CA THR A 24 0.65 -7.20 -9.21
C THR A 24 0.67 -5.67 -9.28
N VAL A 25 1.17 -5.09 -10.38
CA VAL A 25 1.29 -3.63 -10.51
C VAL A 25 -0.06 -2.93 -10.53
N PRO A 26 -1.06 -3.31 -11.36
CA PRO A 26 -2.37 -2.68 -11.33
C PRO A 26 -3.08 -2.85 -9.98
N LEU A 27 -2.97 -4.03 -9.36
CA LEU A 27 -3.57 -4.30 -8.05
C LEU A 27 -2.98 -3.38 -6.97
N ALA A 28 -1.65 -3.25 -6.92
CA ALA A 28 -0.98 -2.35 -5.97
C ALA A 28 -1.36 -0.88 -6.21
N LEU A 29 -1.37 -0.43 -7.48
CA LEU A 29 -1.73 0.96 -7.82
C LEU A 29 -3.18 1.29 -7.44
N LEU A 30 -4.13 0.43 -7.81
CA LEU A 30 -5.56 0.65 -7.52
C LEU A 30 -5.82 0.62 -6.01
N SER A 31 -5.21 -0.34 -5.30
CA SER A 31 -5.37 -0.45 -3.85
C SER A 31 -4.73 0.72 -3.11
N PHE A 32 -3.57 1.19 -3.55
CA PHE A 32 -2.93 2.36 -2.96
C PHE A 32 -3.73 3.63 -3.23
N ALA A 33 -4.20 3.82 -4.47
CA ALA A 33 -5.03 4.96 -4.85
C ALA A 33 -6.36 4.98 -4.08
N GLY A 34 -6.99 3.82 -3.86
CA GLY A 34 -8.21 3.69 -3.05
C GLY A 34 -7.96 3.88 -1.55
N GLY A 35 -6.80 3.44 -1.06
CA GLY A 35 -6.43 3.54 0.36
C GLY A 35 -6.01 4.94 0.79
N MET A 36 -5.42 5.75 -0.10
CA MET A 36 -4.96 7.11 0.24
C MET A 36 -6.08 8.06 0.70
N PRO A 37 -7.25 8.15 0.03
CA PRO A 37 -8.38 8.93 0.54
C PRO A 37 -8.84 8.47 1.93
N ILE A 38 -8.87 7.14 2.17
CA ILE A 38 -9.20 6.57 3.48
C ILE A 38 -8.16 7.00 4.52
N ALA A 39 -6.87 6.91 4.20
CA ALA A 39 -5.77 7.32 5.07
C ALA A 39 -5.89 8.79 5.48
N ILE A 40 -6.14 9.68 4.52
CA ILE A 40 -6.30 11.12 4.78
C ILE A 40 -7.53 11.37 5.65
N ALA A 41 -8.67 10.80 5.29
CA ALA A 41 -9.91 10.96 6.06
C ALA A 41 -9.76 10.49 7.52
N VAL A 42 -9.19 9.29 7.72
CA VAL A 42 -8.97 8.72 9.05
C VAL A 42 -7.93 9.52 9.84
N ALA A 43 -6.85 9.99 9.21
CA ALA A 43 -5.87 10.88 9.87
C ALA A 43 -6.53 12.17 10.37
N LEU A 44 -7.38 12.82 9.55
CA LEU A 44 -8.10 14.02 9.93
C LEU A 44 -9.14 13.74 11.03
N MET A 45 -9.83 12.60 10.98
CA MET A 45 -10.71 12.17 12.07
C MET A 45 -9.92 12.05 13.39
N ARG A 46 -8.75 11.46 13.40
CA ARG A 46 -7.89 11.29 14.57
C ARG A 46 -7.33 12.60 15.13
N LEU A 47 -7.14 13.60 14.27
CA LEU A 47 -6.72 14.95 14.67
C LEU A 47 -7.89 15.84 15.10
N SER A 48 -9.13 15.36 14.93
CA SER A 48 -10.33 16.14 15.28
C SER A 48 -10.45 16.37 16.78
N ARG A 49 -10.88 17.58 17.16
CA ARG A 49 -11.25 17.91 18.56
C ARG A 49 -12.53 17.20 19.04
N ARG A 50 -13.31 16.65 18.10
CA ARG A 50 -14.52 15.88 18.43
C ARG A 50 -14.14 14.48 18.86
N ALA A 51 -14.32 14.16 20.15
CA ALA A 51 -13.94 12.88 20.74
C ALA A 51 -14.51 11.66 20.00
N VAL A 52 -15.73 11.75 19.47
CA VAL A 52 -16.38 10.67 18.71
C VAL A 52 -15.59 10.36 17.43
N LEU A 53 -15.27 11.37 16.63
CA LEU A 53 -14.49 11.19 15.37
C LEU A 53 -13.10 10.62 15.67
N SER A 54 -12.42 11.16 16.68
CA SER A 54 -11.09 10.70 17.06
C SER A 54 -11.10 9.25 17.53
N ARG A 55 -12.13 8.84 18.31
CA ARG A 55 -12.28 7.43 18.76
C ARG A 55 -12.62 6.49 17.61
N LEU A 56 -13.52 6.88 16.69
CA LEU A 56 -13.85 6.06 15.52
C LEU A 56 -12.64 5.85 14.61
N GLY A 57 -11.91 6.92 14.29
CA GLY A 57 -10.67 6.81 13.52
C GLY A 57 -9.60 5.99 14.24
N GLY A 58 -9.50 6.12 15.59
CA GLY A 58 -8.61 5.31 16.41
C GLY A 58 -8.98 3.83 16.40
N GLY A 59 -10.26 3.51 16.50
CA GLY A 59 -10.79 2.14 16.43
C GLY A 59 -10.49 1.49 15.08
N PHE A 60 -10.75 2.20 13.98
CA PHE A 60 -10.42 1.71 12.62
C PHE A 60 -8.92 1.37 12.48
N VAL A 61 -8.04 2.29 12.87
CA VAL A 61 -6.59 2.07 12.82
C VAL A 61 -6.18 0.90 13.71
N SER A 62 -6.74 0.80 14.91
CA SER A 62 -6.47 -0.30 15.85
C SER A 62 -6.83 -1.66 15.25
N VAL A 63 -8.01 -1.79 14.64
CA VAL A 63 -8.46 -3.04 14.01
C VAL A 63 -7.58 -3.39 12.82
N VAL A 64 -7.38 -2.45 11.88
CA VAL A 64 -6.63 -2.71 10.64
C VAL A 64 -5.16 -3.06 10.92
N ARG A 65 -4.52 -2.34 11.85
CA ARG A 65 -3.10 -2.60 12.20
C ARG A 65 -2.92 -3.73 13.21
N GLY A 66 -3.97 -4.09 13.92
CA GLY A 66 -3.97 -5.17 14.91
C GLY A 66 -4.35 -6.54 14.35
N THR A 67 -4.75 -6.62 13.07
CA THR A 67 -5.13 -7.88 12.42
C THR A 67 -4.25 -8.16 11.20
N PRO A 68 -3.95 -9.45 10.89
CA PRO A 68 -3.17 -9.79 9.71
C PRO A 68 -3.91 -9.42 8.41
N LEU A 69 -3.19 -8.89 7.42
CA LEU A 69 -3.75 -8.53 6.12
C LEU A 69 -4.43 -9.72 5.42
N LEU A 70 -3.84 -10.91 5.53
CA LEU A 70 -4.44 -12.14 5.00
C LEU A 70 -5.84 -12.41 5.58
N VAL A 71 -6.01 -12.20 6.89
CA VAL A 71 -7.31 -12.37 7.55
C VAL A 71 -8.30 -11.32 7.05
N GLN A 72 -7.86 -10.06 6.89
CA GLN A 72 -8.71 -8.99 6.32
C GLN A 72 -9.19 -9.36 4.90
N LEU A 73 -8.27 -9.88 4.07
CA LEU A 73 -8.57 -10.34 2.71
C LEU A 73 -9.62 -11.47 2.73
N PHE A 74 -9.46 -12.46 3.62
CA PHE A 74 -10.38 -13.59 3.74
C PHE A 74 -11.75 -13.18 4.29
N VAL A 75 -11.81 -12.22 5.21
CA VAL A 75 -13.09 -11.66 5.69
C VAL A 75 -13.84 -10.99 4.54
N VAL A 76 -13.16 -10.24 3.69
CA VAL A 76 -13.80 -9.59 2.53
C VAL A 76 -14.26 -10.63 1.50
N PHE A 77 -13.42 -11.61 1.17
CA PHE A 77 -13.70 -12.54 0.08
C PHE A 77 -14.60 -13.70 0.49
N TYR A 78 -14.37 -14.34 1.64
CA TYR A 78 -15.13 -15.49 2.13
C TYR A 78 -16.16 -15.14 3.19
N GLY A 79 -15.95 -14.04 3.94
CA GLY A 79 -16.85 -13.65 5.02
C GLY A 79 -18.09 -12.91 4.54
N LEU A 80 -17.96 -11.94 3.63
CA LEU A 80 -19.11 -11.16 3.12
C LEU A 80 -20.18 -11.98 2.41
N PRO A 81 -19.87 -13.07 1.67
CA PRO A 81 -20.88 -13.93 1.09
C PRO A 81 -21.86 -14.53 2.10
N SER A 82 -21.46 -14.78 3.34
CA SER A 82 -22.36 -15.24 4.41
C SER A 82 -23.43 -14.21 4.80
N LEU A 83 -23.20 -12.94 4.45
CA LEU A 83 -24.14 -11.82 4.61
C LEU A 83 -24.89 -11.51 3.30
N GLY A 84 -24.78 -12.37 2.28
CA GLY A 84 -25.39 -12.19 0.97
C GLY A 84 -24.66 -11.24 0.02
N ILE A 85 -23.44 -10.79 0.37
CA ILE A 85 -22.63 -9.86 -0.43
C ILE A 85 -21.51 -10.65 -1.11
N VAL A 86 -21.71 -11.03 -2.36
CA VAL A 86 -20.70 -11.75 -3.16
C VAL A 86 -19.92 -10.75 -4.00
N ILE A 87 -18.59 -10.76 -3.83
CA ILE A 87 -17.67 -9.86 -4.53
C ILE A 87 -16.62 -10.71 -5.24
N ASP A 88 -16.33 -10.38 -6.50
CA ASP A 88 -15.30 -11.05 -7.28
C ASP A 88 -13.89 -10.91 -6.66
N PRO A 89 -12.95 -11.82 -6.98
CA PRO A 89 -11.61 -11.83 -6.39
C PRO A 89 -10.86 -10.48 -6.51
N TRP A 90 -10.88 -9.87 -7.69
CA TRP A 90 -10.18 -8.60 -7.94
C TRP A 90 -10.71 -7.44 -7.08
N PRO A 91 -12.01 -7.09 -7.11
CA PRO A 91 -12.56 -6.08 -6.21
C PRO A 91 -12.36 -6.40 -4.73
N SER A 92 -12.46 -7.67 -4.33
CA SER A 92 -12.21 -8.09 -2.94
C SER A 92 -10.79 -7.77 -2.49
N ALA A 93 -9.80 -8.07 -3.33
CA ALA A 93 -8.39 -7.74 -3.06
C ALA A 93 -8.19 -6.22 -2.98
N ILE A 94 -8.73 -5.45 -3.94
CA ILE A 94 -8.63 -3.98 -3.94
C ILE A 94 -9.23 -3.41 -2.65
N ILE A 95 -10.41 -3.85 -2.23
CA ILE A 95 -11.06 -3.37 -1.01
C ILE A 95 -10.20 -3.67 0.22
N ALA A 96 -9.79 -4.93 0.42
CA ALA A 96 -9.01 -5.34 1.57
C ALA A 96 -7.67 -4.59 1.66
N PHE A 97 -6.96 -4.48 0.55
CA PHE A 97 -5.67 -3.78 0.50
C PHE A 97 -5.84 -2.26 0.65
N SER A 98 -6.91 -1.66 0.10
CA SER A 98 -7.21 -0.24 0.32
C SER A 98 -7.52 0.08 1.78
N LEU A 99 -8.28 -0.77 2.46
CA LEU A 99 -8.53 -0.62 3.90
C LEU A 99 -7.23 -0.73 4.70
N ASN A 100 -6.36 -1.66 4.34
CA ASN A 100 -5.07 -1.84 4.99
C ASN A 100 -4.16 -0.62 4.80
N VAL A 101 -3.99 -0.17 3.55
CA VAL A 101 -3.27 1.09 3.23
C VAL A 101 -3.88 2.27 3.98
N GLY A 102 -5.22 2.34 4.05
CA GLY A 102 -5.95 3.36 4.80
C GLY A 102 -5.55 3.41 6.27
N GLY A 103 -5.44 2.25 6.94
CA GLY A 103 -5.06 2.16 8.34
C GLY A 103 -3.60 2.53 8.62
N TYR A 104 -2.68 2.00 7.85
CA TYR A 104 -1.24 2.31 7.98
C TYR A 104 -0.92 3.73 7.52
N GLY A 105 -1.45 4.15 6.37
CA GLY A 105 -1.27 5.47 5.82
C GLY A 105 -1.85 6.58 6.71
N ALA A 106 -2.95 6.30 7.43
CA ALA A 106 -3.53 7.27 8.36
C ALA A 106 -2.56 7.67 9.48
N GLU A 107 -1.79 6.73 10.03
CA GLU A 107 -0.77 7.05 11.02
C GLU A 107 0.39 7.84 10.43
N VAL A 108 0.82 7.51 9.21
CA VAL A 108 1.87 8.25 8.51
C VAL A 108 1.43 9.69 8.27
N VAL A 109 0.24 9.90 7.71
CA VAL A 109 -0.31 11.25 7.44
C VAL A 109 -0.49 12.02 8.75
N ARG A 110 -1.03 11.38 9.79
CA ARG A 110 -1.20 12.00 11.11
C ARG A 110 0.14 12.43 11.71
N ALA A 111 1.12 11.55 11.70
CA ALA A 111 2.46 11.84 12.23
C ALA A 111 3.13 12.99 11.45
N ALA A 112 3.00 13.01 10.13
CA ALA A 112 3.52 14.05 9.27
C ALA A 112 2.87 15.43 9.54
N ILE A 113 1.55 15.47 9.78
CA ILE A 113 0.87 16.72 10.16
C ILE A 113 1.36 17.21 11.53
N LEU A 114 1.54 16.29 12.48
CA LEU A 114 2.01 16.65 13.84
C LEU A 114 3.49 17.05 13.90
N SER A 115 4.30 16.63 12.92
CA SER A 115 5.73 17.00 12.83
C SER A 115 5.94 18.45 12.39
N VAL A 116 4.93 19.10 11.79
CA VAL A 116 5.05 20.51 11.40
C VAL A 116 5.14 21.39 12.64
N PRO A 117 6.15 22.27 12.75
CA PRO A 117 6.37 23.11 13.94
C PRO A 117 5.13 23.94 14.30
N ARG A 118 4.83 24.03 15.59
CA ARG A 118 3.68 24.82 16.11
C ARG A 118 3.72 26.27 15.69
N GLY A 119 4.91 26.87 15.56
CA GLY A 119 5.08 28.24 15.10
C GLY A 119 4.46 28.51 13.72
N GLN A 120 4.34 27.50 12.84
CA GLN A 120 3.64 27.65 11.56
C GLN A 120 2.13 27.86 11.74
N TRP A 121 1.54 27.19 12.73
CA TRP A 121 0.16 27.37 13.10
C TRP A 121 -0.08 28.75 13.75
N GLU A 122 0.81 29.12 14.69
CA GLU A 122 0.75 30.40 15.42
C GLU A 122 0.90 31.59 14.49
N ALA A 123 1.90 31.56 13.57
CA ALA A 123 2.10 32.60 12.58
C ALA A 123 0.87 32.77 11.67
N ALA A 124 0.27 31.68 11.24
CA ALA A 124 -0.94 31.74 10.43
C ALA A 124 -2.12 32.37 11.18
N TYR A 125 -2.27 32.08 12.46
CA TYR A 125 -3.34 32.68 13.28
C TYR A 125 -3.11 34.18 13.50
N VAL A 126 -1.88 34.62 13.68
CA VAL A 126 -1.55 36.05 13.86
C VAL A 126 -1.96 36.88 12.63
N ILE A 127 -1.84 36.33 11.42
CA ILE A 127 -2.28 36.99 10.18
C ILE A 127 -3.76 36.72 9.84
N GLY A 128 -4.54 36.18 10.80
CA GLY A 128 -6.01 36.02 10.66
C GLY A 128 -6.44 34.83 9.81
N MET A 129 -5.58 33.83 9.57
CA MET A 129 -5.98 32.62 8.82
C MET A 129 -6.89 31.72 9.65
N SER A 130 -7.99 31.25 9.05
CA SER A 130 -8.83 30.24 9.67
C SER A 130 -8.10 28.87 9.70
N HIS A 131 -8.46 28.02 10.68
CA HIS A 131 -7.85 26.69 10.85
C HIS A 131 -7.82 25.86 9.56
N GLY A 132 -8.91 25.84 8.81
CA GLY A 132 -8.97 25.09 7.53
C GLY A 132 -8.03 25.65 6.47
N ARG A 133 -7.92 26.98 6.36
CA ARG A 133 -6.96 27.62 5.44
C ARG A 133 -5.51 27.37 5.85
N THR A 134 -5.21 27.44 7.14
CA THR A 134 -3.89 27.12 7.69
C THR A 134 -3.53 25.68 7.36
N LEU A 135 -4.43 24.73 7.66
CA LEU A 135 -4.21 23.32 7.39
C LEU A 135 -3.92 23.07 5.89
N THR A 136 -4.76 23.58 5.00
CA THR A 136 -4.65 23.26 3.56
C THR A 136 -3.54 24.01 2.84
N ARG A 137 -3.24 25.26 3.23
CA ARG A 137 -2.27 26.11 2.50
C ARG A 137 -0.87 26.10 3.09
N ILE A 138 -0.72 25.79 4.38
CA ILE A 138 0.57 25.88 5.08
C ILE A 138 1.00 24.49 5.58
N ILE A 139 0.13 23.79 6.31
CA ILE A 139 0.52 22.56 7.01
C ILE A 139 0.57 21.36 6.08
N LEU A 140 -0.48 21.12 5.30
CA LEU A 140 -0.53 19.94 4.41
C LEU A 140 0.59 19.91 3.37
N PRO A 141 1.00 21.02 2.71
CA PRO A 141 2.14 20.99 1.80
C PRO A 141 3.47 20.64 2.48
N GLN A 142 3.67 21.07 3.73
CA GLN A 142 4.85 20.71 4.52
C GLN A 142 4.78 19.26 4.99
N ALA A 143 3.63 18.86 5.55
CA ALA A 143 3.38 17.49 5.99
C ALA A 143 3.51 16.48 4.83
N ALA A 144 3.09 16.83 3.62
CA ALA A 144 3.22 15.97 2.44
C ALA A 144 4.68 15.60 2.15
N LYS A 145 5.60 16.56 2.28
CA LYS A 145 7.04 16.28 2.10
C LYS A 145 7.54 15.23 3.10
N VAL A 146 7.12 15.34 4.35
CA VAL A 146 7.48 14.38 5.42
C VAL A 146 6.79 13.04 5.25
N ALA A 147 5.57 13.02 4.71
CA ALA A 147 4.79 11.80 4.52
C ALA A 147 5.25 10.95 3.33
N VAL A 148 5.84 11.56 2.29
CA VAL A 148 6.20 10.85 1.04
C VAL A 148 7.15 9.67 1.27
N PRO A 149 8.27 9.76 2.00
CA PRO A 149 9.15 8.61 2.21
C PRO A 149 8.43 7.42 2.88
N PRO A 150 7.76 7.55 4.03
CA PRO A 150 7.08 6.42 4.66
C PRO A 150 5.87 5.91 3.86
N LEU A 151 5.17 6.76 3.08
CA LEU A 151 4.12 6.31 2.17
C LEU A 151 4.69 5.51 1.00
N SER A 152 5.84 5.89 0.48
CA SER A 152 6.54 5.11 -0.56
C SER A 152 6.94 3.73 -0.04
N ASN A 153 7.43 3.63 1.20
CA ASN A 153 7.70 2.34 1.86
C ASN A 153 6.43 1.51 2.03
N THR A 154 5.30 2.15 2.35
CA THR A 154 3.99 1.48 2.42
C THR A 154 3.59 0.93 1.05
N PHE A 155 3.80 1.68 -0.02
CA PHE A 155 3.54 1.21 -1.39
C PHE A 155 4.41 0.03 -1.80
N ILE A 156 5.73 0.08 -1.52
CA ILE A 156 6.66 -1.02 -1.80
C ILE A 156 6.28 -2.29 -1.01
N SER A 157 5.82 -2.14 0.24
CA SER A 157 5.30 -3.25 1.03
C SER A 157 4.04 -3.83 0.40
N LEU A 158 3.10 -2.97 -0.01
CA LEU A 158 1.86 -3.37 -0.68
C LEU A 158 2.14 -4.19 -1.95
N VAL A 159 3.13 -3.82 -2.77
CA VAL A 159 3.52 -4.58 -3.96
C VAL A 159 3.88 -6.03 -3.60
N LYS A 160 4.56 -6.28 -2.49
CA LYS A 160 4.85 -7.64 -2.00
C LYS A 160 3.59 -8.32 -1.46
N ASP A 161 2.76 -7.58 -0.76
CA ASP A 161 1.53 -8.08 -0.15
C ASP A 161 0.48 -8.50 -1.19
N THR A 162 0.58 -8.00 -2.45
CA THR A 162 -0.30 -8.47 -3.54
C THR A 162 -0.20 -9.97 -3.77
N SER A 163 0.92 -10.63 -3.41
CA SER A 163 1.08 -12.08 -3.48
C SER A 163 0.01 -12.85 -2.68
N LEU A 164 -0.53 -12.24 -1.60
CA LEU A 164 -1.62 -12.82 -0.82
C LEU A 164 -2.91 -12.97 -1.63
N ALA A 165 -3.11 -12.14 -2.67
CA ALA A 165 -4.29 -12.23 -3.53
C ALA A 165 -4.31 -13.51 -4.38
N SER A 166 -3.16 -14.18 -4.54
CA SER A 166 -3.11 -15.52 -5.16
C SER A 166 -3.98 -16.54 -4.44
N LEU A 167 -4.16 -16.38 -3.12
CA LEU A 167 -4.95 -17.29 -2.27
C LEU A 167 -6.48 -17.16 -2.50
N ILE A 168 -6.90 -16.07 -3.10
CA ILE A 168 -8.29 -15.83 -3.54
C ILE A 168 -8.39 -15.84 -5.07
N LEU A 169 -7.48 -16.53 -5.74
CA LEU A 169 -7.48 -16.80 -7.18
C LEU A 169 -7.26 -15.56 -8.07
N VAL A 170 -6.77 -14.46 -7.54
CA VAL A 170 -6.34 -13.32 -8.36
C VAL A 170 -5.11 -13.70 -9.17
N SER A 171 -5.20 -13.52 -10.48
CA SER A 171 -4.08 -13.79 -11.39
C SER A 171 -3.07 -12.66 -11.34
N GLU A 172 -2.02 -12.82 -10.55
CA GLU A 172 -0.89 -11.92 -10.36
C GLU A 172 0.43 -12.72 -10.46
N LEU A 173 1.58 -12.08 -10.21
CA LEU A 173 2.91 -12.68 -10.37
C LEU A 173 3.04 -14.05 -9.67
N PHE A 174 2.74 -14.10 -8.36
CA PHE A 174 2.93 -15.33 -7.58
C PHE A 174 1.95 -16.44 -7.97
N ARG A 175 0.72 -16.07 -8.36
CA ARG A 175 -0.27 -17.03 -8.89
C ARG A 175 0.20 -17.71 -10.16
N GLN A 176 0.88 -16.98 -11.06
CA GLN A 176 1.48 -17.57 -12.27
C GLN A 176 2.53 -18.62 -11.90
N ALA A 177 3.42 -18.28 -10.97
CA ALA A 177 4.42 -19.23 -10.51
C ALA A 177 3.81 -20.47 -9.84
N GLN A 178 2.78 -20.28 -9.00
CA GLN A 178 2.07 -21.40 -8.37
C GLN A 178 1.44 -22.35 -9.39
N GLN A 179 0.82 -21.81 -10.45
CA GLN A 179 0.22 -22.62 -11.51
C GLN A 179 1.26 -23.44 -12.24
N ILE A 180 2.38 -22.82 -12.66
CA ILE A 180 3.46 -23.54 -13.35
C ILE A 180 4.09 -24.58 -12.41
N ALA A 181 4.32 -24.24 -11.14
CA ALA A 181 4.88 -25.15 -10.14
C ALA A 181 4.00 -26.38 -9.92
N ALA A 182 2.68 -26.20 -9.91
CA ALA A 182 1.73 -27.30 -9.75
C ALA A 182 1.79 -28.32 -10.90
N PHE A 183 2.05 -27.87 -12.13
CA PHE A 183 2.19 -28.75 -13.31
C PHE A 183 3.58 -29.38 -13.41
N SER A 184 4.64 -28.59 -13.15
CA SER A 184 6.03 -29.03 -13.32
C SER A 184 6.60 -29.76 -12.11
N GLN A 185 5.98 -29.63 -10.94
CA GLN A 185 6.44 -30.09 -9.61
C GLN A 185 7.78 -29.45 -9.18
N GLN A 186 8.19 -28.34 -9.84
CA GLN A 186 9.45 -27.63 -9.59
C GLN A 186 9.22 -26.39 -8.68
N PHE A 187 8.71 -26.61 -7.47
CA PHE A 187 8.31 -25.53 -6.55
C PHE A 187 9.47 -24.60 -6.17
N MET A 188 10.64 -25.18 -5.84
CA MET A 188 11.80 -24.39 -5.40
C MET A 188 12.27 -23.44 -6.50
N LEU A 189 12.39 -23.94 -7.72
CA LEU A 189 12.84 -23.18 -8.89
C LEU A 189 11.93 -21.96 -9.10
N LEU A 190 10.62 -22.20 -9.22
CA LEU A 190 9.63 -21.18 -9.59
C LEU A 190 9.35 -20.19 -8.47
N TYR A 191 9.43 -20.61 -7.21
CA TYR A 191 9.27 -19.69 -6.09
C TYR A 191 10.51 -18.80 -5.90
N VAL A 192 11.72 -19.32 -6.14
CA VAL A 192 12.94 -18.50 -6.17
C VAL A 192 12.90 -17.52 -7.33
N GLU A 193 12.46 -17.96 -8.51
CA GLU A 193 12.27 -17.08 -9.68
C GLU A 193 11.28 -15.95 -9.38
N SER A 194 10.14 -16.27 -8.77
CA SER A 194 9.17 -15.26 -8.32
C SER A 194 9.77 -14.28 -7.32
N ALA A 195 10.53 -14.77 -6.36
CA ALA A 195 11.20 -13.93 -5.37
C ALA A 195 12.20 -12.97 -6.01
N LEU A 196 12.93 -13.43 -7.03
CA LEU A 196 13.85 -12.59 -7.81
C LEU A 196 13.11 -11.50 -8.58
N VAL A 197 11.98 -11.83 -9.22
CA VAL A 197 11.16 -10.84 -9.94
C VAL A 197 10.58 -9.80 -8.97
N TYR A 198 10.03 -10.22 -7.81
CA TYR A 198 9.60 -9.29 -6.77
C TYR A 198 10.74 -8.40 -6.26
N TRP A 199 11.91 -8.98 -6.03
CA TRP A 199 13.09 -8.24 -5.58
C TRP A 199 13.51 -7.18 -6.59
N LEU A 200 13.54 -7.48 -7.88
CA LEU A 200 13.85 -6.52 -8.95
C LEU A 200 12.82 -5.39 -9.03
N ILE A 201 11.53 -5.71 -8.91
CA ILE A 201 10.47 -4.70 -8.86
C ILE A 201 10.67 -3.78 -7.64
N CYS A 202 10.88 -4.35 -6.46
CA CYS A 202 11.09 -3.56 -5.24
C CYS A 202 12.38 -2.73 -5.31
N LEU A 203 13.45 -3.26 -5.92
CA LEU A 203 14.71 -2.55 -6.12
C LEU A 203 14.50 -1.30 -7.01
N THR A 204 13.78 -1.45 -8.13
CA THR A 204 13.47 -0.33 -9.03
C THR A 204 12.60 0.74 -8.36
N LEU A 205 11.61 0.31 -7.59
CA LEU A 205 10.76 1.22 -6.82
C LEU A 205 11.55 1.95 -5.72
N SER A 206 12.43 1.26 -5.00
CA SER A 206 13.29 1.86 -3.96
C SER A 206 14.30 2.86 -4.55
N ALA A 207 14.84 2.58 -5.72
CA ALA A 207 15.71 3.53 -6.43
C ALA A 207 14.93 4.80 -6.85
N GLY A 208 13.69 4.61 -7.32
CA GLY A 208 12.76 5.72 -7.61
C GLY A 208 12.43 6.56 -6.37
N GLN A 209 12.17 5.90 -5.25
CA GLN A 209 11.93 6.55 -3.95
C GLN A 209 13.13 7.41 -3.54
N GLY A 210 14.34 6.87 -3.53
CA GLY A 210 15.54 7.62 -3.16
C GLY A 210 15.79 8.85 -4.06
N SER A 211 15.41 8.76 -5.34
CA SER A 211 15.48 9.90 -6.27
C SER A 211 14.42 10.97 -5.93
N LEU A 212 13.23 10.56 -5.53
CA LEU A 212 12.16 11.45 -5.11
C LEU A 212 12.51 12.17 -3.80
N GLU A 213 13.04 11.45 -2.82
CA GLU A 213 13.49 12.01 -1.55
C GLU A 213 14.56 13.10 -1.75
N LYS A 214 15.59 12.83 -2.55
CA LYS A 214 16.63 13.81 -2.89
C LYS A 214 16.07 15.08 -3.55
N ARG A 215 14.99 14.98 -4.33
CA ARG A 215 14.33 16.14 -4.92
C ARG A 215 13.54 16.95 -3.88
N LEU A 216 12.89 16.28 -2.94
CA LEU A 216 12.12 16.95 -1.89
C LEU A 216 13.03 17.69 -0.90
N ASP A 217 14.19 17.13 -0.56
CA ASP A 217 15.17 17.73 0.34
C ASP A 217 15.81 19.01 -0.24
N ARG A 218 16.09 19.04 -1.55
CA ARG A 218 16.63 20.23 -2.22
C ARG A 218 15.71 21.45 -2.12
N HIS A 219 14.40 21.26 -1.94
CA HIS A 219 13.42 22.34 -1.79
C HIS A 219 13.14 22.69 -0.32
N ALA A 220 13.81 22.03 0.63
CA ALA A 220 13.68 22.33 2.06
C ALA A 220 14.81 23.20 2.61
N THR A 221 15.90 23.37 1.87
CA THR A 221 17.11 24.11 2.26
C THR A 221 17.15 25.57 1.76
N HIS A 222 16.04 26.10 1.32
CA HIS A 222 15.80 27.51 1.02
C HIS A 222 14.56 27.97 1.79
#